data_929f5db85c3bed115b2bfbd5091b8718
#
_entry.id   929f5db85c3bed115b2bfbd5091b8718
#
_cell.length_a   1.000
_cell.length_b   1.000
_cell.length_c   1.000
_cell.angle_alpha   90.00
_cell.angle_beta   90.00
_cell.angle_gamma   90.00
#
_symmetry.space_group_name_H-M   'P 1'
#
loop_
_entity.id
_entity.type
_entity.pdbx_description
1 polymer ?
#
loop_
_entity_poly.entity_id
_entity_poly.type
_entity_poly.pdbx_seq_one_letter_code
_entity_poly.pdbx_strand_id
1 'polypeptide(L)' 'MECVICSNNIKDFGHNPDPINEGRGRCCNDCNINYVIPARLLSMRVVY' A
#
# COMPACT_ATOMS: atom_id res chain seq x y z
N MET A 1 -11.47 -7.36 -6.65
CA MET A 1 -10.14 -6.80 -6.91
C MET A 1 -9.14 -7.40 -5.95
N GLU A 2 -8.00 -7.79 -6.43
CA GLU A 2 -6.97 -8.39 -5.58
C GLU A 2 -5.99 -7.36 -5.07
N CYS A 3 -5.57 -7.55 -3.83
CA CYS A 3 -4.50 -6.76 -3.25
C CYS A 3 -3.18 -7.10 -3.94
N VAL A 4 -2.43 -6.07 -4.34
CA VAL A 4 -1.16 -6.31 -5.05
C VAL A 4 -0.05 -6.72 -4.11
N ILE A 5 -0.28 -6.71 -2.81
CA ILE A 5 0.74 -7.07 -1.83
C ILE A 5 0.51 -8.48 -1.29
N CYS A 6 -0.70 -8.76 -0.79
CA CYS A 6 -0.98 -10.05 -0.17
C CYS A 6 -1.91 -10.94 -0.98
N SER A 7 -2.45 -10.44 -2.07
CA SER A 7 -3.34 -11.17 -2.97
C SER A 7 -4.73 -11.47 -2.39
N ASN A 8 -5.05 -10.94 -1.24
CA ASN A 8 -6.38 -11.10 -0.70
C ASN A 8 -7.37 -10.25 -1.49
N ASN A 9 -8.64 -10.64 -1.43
CA ASN A 9 -9.68 -9.91 -2.12
C ASN A 9 -9.98 -8.60 -1.41
N ILE A 10 -10.05 -7.52 -2.17
CA ILE A 10 -10.40 -6.21 -1.67
C ILE A 10 -11.90 -6.00 -1.89
N LYS A 11 -12.62 -5.67 -0.85
CA LYS A 11 -14.08 -5.54 -0.92
C LYS A 11 -14.53 -4.16 -1.36
N ASP A 12 -13.66 -3.18 -1.28
CA ASP A 12 -14.01 -1.80 -1.65
C ASP A 12 -13.02 -1.29 -2.69
N PHE A 13 -12.77 0.00 -2.71
CA PHE A 13 -11.87 0.60 -3.69
C PHE A 13 -10.41 0.30 -3.43
N GLY A 14 -10.09 -0.17 -2.24
CA GLY A 14 -8.72 -0.41 -1.87
C GLY A 14 -7.97 0.88 -1.59
N HIS A 15 -6.65 0.75 -1.46
CA HIS A 15 -5.79 1.88 -1.13
C HIS A 15 -4.61 1.93 -2.09
N ASN A 16 -4.00 3.09 -2.22
CA ASN A 16 -2.84 3.27 -3.06
C ASN A 16 -1.62 2.58 -2.42
N PRO A 17 -1.02 1.60 -3.09
CA PRO A 17 0.10 0.83 -2.52
C PRO A 17 1.46 1.51 -2.66
N ASP A 18 1.52 2.69 -3.24
CA ASP A 18 2.76 3.42 -3.38
C ASP A 18 3.32 3.80 -2.00
N PRO A 19 4.62 3.67 -1.70
CA PRO A 19 5.72 3.36 -2.63
C PRO A 19 6.07 1.87 -2.72
N ILE A 20 5.33 0.98 -2.07
CA ILE A 20 5.65 -0.43 -2.12
C ILE A 20 5.46 -0.99 -3.52
N ASN A 21 4.35 -0.62 -4.15
CA ASN A 21 4.09 -1.04 -5.51
C ASN A 21 3.63 0.17 -6.30
N GLU A 22 4.55 0.79 -7.02
CA GLU A 22 4.25 1.97 -7.79
C GLU A 22 3.50 1.61 -9.06
N GLY A 23 2.66 2.52 -9.47
CA GLY A 23 1.98 2.38 -10.74
C GLY A 23 0.56 1.93 -10.59
N ARG A 24 0.30 0.66 -10.76
CA ARG A 24 -1.06 0.15 -10.83
C ARG A 24 -1.44 -0.72 -9.67
N GLY A 25 -2.76 -0.84 -9.48
CA GLY A 25 -3.29 -1.76 -8.50
C GLY A 25 -3.67 -1.07 -7.22
N ARG A 26 -4.16 -1.88 -6.31
CA ARG A 26 -4.61 -1.41 -5.02
C ARG A 26 -4.19 -2.40 -3.96
N CYS A 27 -4.12 -1.96 -2.72
CA CYS A 27 -3.86 -2.86 -1.62
C CYS A 27 -5.04 -2.85 -0.64
N CYS A 28 -5.14 -3.91 0.15
CA CYS A 28 -6.20 -3.99 1.14
C CYS A 28 -5.87 -3.08 2.32
N ASN A 29 -6.86 -2.90 3.19
CA ASN A 29 -6.70 -2.02 4.34
C ASN A 29 -5.57 -2.48 5.25
N ASP A 30 -5.46 -3.78 5.46
CA ASP A 30 -4.41 -4.34 6.32
C ASP A 30 -3.03 -4.04 5.77
N CYS A 31 -2.83 -4.24 4.46
CA CYS A 31 -1.54 -3.96 3.85
C CYS A 31 -1.24 -2.47 3.86
N ASN A 32 -2.27 -1.64 3.68
CA ASN A 32 -2.08 -0.21 3.75
C ASN A 32 -1.53 0.20 5.12
N ILE A 33 -2.11 -0.34 6.18
CA ILE A 33 -1.70 0.01 7.53
C ILE A 33 -0.34 -0.60 7.89
N ASN A 34 -0.13 -1.86 7.52
CA ASN A 34 1.03 -2.60 7.99
C ASN A 34 2.27 -2.40 7.12
N TYR A 35 2.10 -2.02 5.86
CA TYR A 35 3.23 -1.92 4.94
C TYR A 35 3.34 -0.58 4.26
N VAL A 36 2.25 -0.09 3.70
CA VAL A 36 2.30 1.13 2.90
C VAL A 36 2.57 2.36 3.76
N ILE A 37 1.83 2.52 4.82
CA ILE A 37 1.99 3.68 5.68
C ILE A 37 3.37 3.73 6.31
N PRO A 38 3.90 2.63 6.87
CA PRO A 38 5.27 2.65 7.38
C PRO A 38 6.29 2.98 6.30
N ALA A 39 6.11 2.48 5.09
CA ALA A 39 7.02 2.76 3.99
C ALA A 39 7.01 4.25 3.64
N ARG A 40 5.84 4.86 3.66
CA ARG A 40 5.74 6.29 3.38
C ARG A 40 6.41 7.11 4.47
N LEU A 41 6.25 6.71 5.70
CA LEU A 41 6.90 7.41 6.80
C LEU A 41 8.41 7.33 6.70
N LEU A 42 8.93 6.18 6.30
CA LEU A 42 10.36 6.03 6.09
C LEU A 42 10.85 6.92 4.95
N SER A 43 10.09 6.99 3.88
CA SER A 43 10.44 7.85 2.75
C SER A 43 10.47 9.32 3.16
N MET A 44 9.50 9.72 3.97
CA MET A 44 9.44 11.10 4.40
C MET A 44 10.58 11.47 5.33
N ARG A 45 11.05 10.52 6.10
CA ARG A 45 12.16 10.77 7.02
C ARG A 45 13.47 11.02 6.31
N VAL A 46 13.57 10.55 5.09
CA VAL A 46 14.81 10.69 4.31
C VAL A 46 14.96 12.08 3.73
N VAL A 47 13.90 12.87 3.79
CA VAL A 47 13.88 14.17 3.17
C VAL A 47 14.92 15.10 3.75
N TYR A 48 15.33 14.88 4.93
CA TYR A 48 16.40 15.65 5.45
C TYR A 48 17.54 14.80 5.92
#